data_773092c3d50d810e35750eb19cfbb5da
#
_entry.id   773092c3d50d810e35750eb19cfbb5da
#
_cell.length_a   1.000
_cell.length_b   1.000
_cell.length_c   1.000
_cell.angle_alpha   90.00
_cell.angle_beta   90.00
_cell.angle_gamma   90.00
#
_symmetry.space_group_name_H-M   'P 1'
#
loop_
_entity.id
_entity.type
_entity.pdbx_description
1 polymer ?
#
loop_
_entity_poly.entity_id
_entity_poly.type
_entity_poly.pdbx_seq_one_letter_code
_entity_poly.pdbx_strand_id
1 'polypeptide(L)'
;GVGKTTFIKSLVNTLEKIDNKNISEITSPTFSLMNQYKLNKFDIHHYDLYRLKSEKDILSLNIFEDISDKIVLIEWPEILGEHKPRNTIDINFEYGENFNSRYLTISAYEKLKIFDEFKSL
;
A
#
# COMPACT_ATOMS: atom_id res chain seq x y z
N GLY A 1 8.92 1.40 -9.85
CA GLY A 1 8.77 2.37 -10.89
C GLY A 1 8.38 3.74 -10.41
N VAL A 2 8.68 4.69 -11.24
CA VAL A 2 8.47 6.12 -10.93
C VAL A 2 7.00 6.43 -10.61
N GLY A 3 6.06 5.83 -11.35
CA GLY A 3 4.63 6.08 -11.16
C GLY A 3 4.12 5.64 -9.80
N LYS A 4 4.52 4.47 -9.33
CA LYS A 4 4.11 3.95 -8.03
C LYS A 4 4.61 4.81 -6.88
N THR A 5 5.87 5.18 -6.91
CA THR A 5 6.47 6.01 -5.87
C THR A 5 5.80 7.38 -5.81
N THR A 6 5.55 7.99 -6.97
CA THR A 6 4.85 9.28 -7.06
C THR A 6 3.44 9.17 -6.48
N PHE A 7 2.72 8.11 -6.82
CA PHE A 7 1.36 7.89 -6.32
C PHE A 7 1.34 7.72 -4.80
N ILE A 8 2.21 6.87 -4.26
CA ILE A 8 2.28 6.62 -2.83
C ILE A 8 2.64 7.89 -2.07
N LYS A 9 3.62 8.64 -2.56
CA LYS A 9 4.01 9.92 -1.97
C LYS A 9 2.84 10.89 -1.94
N SER A 10 2.14 11.04 -3.04
CA SER A 10 0.98 11.93 -3.13
C SER A 10 -0.11 11.51 -2.15
N LEU A 11 -0.41 10.21 -2.08
CA LEU A 11 -1.43 9.68 -1.18
C LEU A 11 -1.07 9.94 0.28
N VAL A 12 0.10 9.51 0.71
CA VAL A 12 0.53 9.64 2.11
C VAL A 12 0.62 11.11 2.51
N ASN A 13 1.26 11.93 1.69
CA ASN A 13 1.43 13.35 2.01
C ASN A 13 0.10 14.10 2.04
N THR A 14 -0.84 13.74 1.18
CA THR A 14 -2.18 14.34 1.20
C THR A 14 -2.90 14.02 2.51
N LEU A 15 -2.85 12.76 2.95
CA LEU A 15 -3.47 12.35 4.20
C LEU A 15 -2.79 13.01 5.41
N GLU A 16 -1.48 13.14 5.39
CA GLU A 16 -0.75 13.84 6.43
C GLU A 16 -1.15 15.32 6.52
N LYS A 17 -1.34 15.98 5.40
CA LYS A 17 -1.82 17.37 5.36
C LYS A 17 -3.22 17.51 5.94
N ILE A 18 -4.12 16.59 5.61
CA ILE A 18 -5.48 16.59 6.16
C ILE A 18 -5.44 16.50 7.68
N ASP A 19 -4.52 15.71 8.22
CA ASP A 19 -4.35 15.52 9.66
C ASP A 19 -3.46 16.59 10.32
N ASN A 20 -3.04 17.61 9.58
CA ASN A 20 -2.12 18.64 10.07
C ASN A 20 -0.79 18.06 10.59
N LYS A 21 -0.34 16.99 9.98
CA LYS A 21 0.94 16.35 10.29
C LYS A 21 2.06 16.93 9.45
N ASN A 22 3.29 16.78 9.93
CA ASN A 22 4.47 17.09 9.12
C ASN A 22 4.55 16.11 7.95
N ILE A 23 4.98 16.61 6.80
CA ILE A 23 5.11 15.80 5.59
C ILE A 23 6.29 14.85 5.73
N SER A 24 6.05 13.56 5.60
CA SER A 24 7.09 12.54 5.62
C SER A 24 7.84 12.45 4.30
N GLU A 25 9.10 12.08 4.39
CA GLU A 25 9.83 11.63 3.22
C GLU A 25 9.42 10.20 2.90
N ILE A 26 8.92 9.99 1.69
CA ILE A 26 8.40 8.68 1.28
C ILE A 26 9.45 7.95 0.45
N THR A 27 9.86 6.80 0.94
CA THR A 27 10.82 5.94 0.27
C THR A 27 10.24 4.53 0.09
N SER A 28 10.80 3.77 -0.85
CA SER A 28 10.41 2.37 -0.99
C SER A 28 11.02 1.56 0.15
N PRO A 29 10.23 0.67 0.80
CA PRO A 29 10.73 -0.15 1.90
C PRO A 29 11.49 -1.39 1.38
N THR A 30 12.48 -1.19 0.53
CA THR A 30 13.17 -2.28 -0.16
C THR A 30 13.90 -3.21 0.81
N PHE A 31 14.54 -2.66 1.83
CA PHE A 31 15.32 -3.46 2.79
C PHE A 31 14.53 -3.82 4.04
N SER A 32 13.69 -2.91 4.52
CA SER A 32 12.92 -3.11 5.75
C SER A 32 11.62 -3.88 5.54
N LEU A 33 11.20 -4.09 4.30
CA LEU A 33 9.94 -4.68 3.87
C LEU A 33 8.71 -3.83 4.20
N MET A 34 8.74 -2.99 5.22
CA MET A 34 7.59 -2.20 5.64
C MET A 34 8.01 -0.83 6.18
N ASN A 35 7.33 0.20 5.72
CA ASN A 35 7.36 1.54 6.31
C ASN A 35 6.01 1.85 6.93
N GLN A 36 6.01 2.60 8.02
CA GLN A 36 4.80 2.99 8.72
C GLN A 36 4.68 4.50 8.77
N TYR A 37 3.48 5.01 8.49
CA TYR A 37 3.16 6.44 8.60
C TYR A 37 1.94 6.57 9.52
N LYS A 38 2.08 7.34 10.59
CA LYS A 38 1.00 7.48 11.58
C LYS A 38 0.12 8.68 11.28
N LEU A 39 -1.18 8.44 11.26
CA LEU A 39 -2.20 9.48 11.13
C LEU A 39 -3.07 9.50 12.40
N ASN A 40 -4.03 10.43 12.47
CA ASN A 40 -4.81 10.58 13.70
C ASN A 40 -5.75 9.41 13.96
N LYS A 41 -6.41 8.90 12.91
CA LYS A 41 -7.44 7.86 13.06
C LYS A 41 -6.98 6.47 12.64
N PHE A 42 -5.95 6.39 11.82
CA PHE A 42 -5.42 5.12 11.32
C PHE A 42 -3.95 5.26 10.97
N ASP A 43 -3.29 4.14 10.81
CA ASP A 43 -1.91 4.09 10.37
C ASP A 43 -1.84 3.60 8.93
N ILE A 44 -0.81 4.02 8.20
CA ILE A 44 -0.51 3.50 6.88
C ILE A 44 0.68 2.56 7.01
N HIS A 45 0.50 1.32 6.56
CA HIS A 45 1.57 0.33 6.46
C HIS A 45 1.88 0.12 4.98
N HIS A 46 3.09 0.44 4.58
CA HIS A 46 3.55 0.33 3.21
C HIS A 46 4.56 -0.81 3.11
N TYR A 47 4.19 -1.86 2.36
CA TYR A 47 5.01 -3.04 2.15
C TYR A 47 5.54 -3.08 0.73
N ASP A 48 6.75 -3.63 0.57
CA ASP A 48 7.31 -4.00 -0.73
C ASP A 48 7.66 -5.49 -0.67
N LEU A 49 6.93 -6.30 -1.42
CA LEU A 49 7.05 -7.76 -1.38
C LEU A 49 7.98 -8.32 -2.46
N TYR A 50 8.69 -7.46 -3.17
CA TYR A 50 9.53 -7.87 -4.29
C TYR A 50 10.54 -8.98 -3.93
N ARG A 51 11.10 -8.93 -2.73
CA ARG A 51 12.11 -9.88 -2.28
C ARG A 51 11.56 -11.18 -1.72
N LEU A 52 10.27 -11.23 -1.43
CA LEU A 52 9.67 -12.43 -0.88
C LEU A 52 9.46 -13.47 -1.98
N LYS A 53 9.76 -14.72 -1.69
CA LYS A 53 9.75 -15.81 -2.67
C LYS A 53 8.79 -16.92 -2.34
N SER A 54 8.21 -16.91 -1.14
CA SER A 54 7.33 -18.00 -0.72
C SER A 54 6.12 -17.50 0.06
N GLU A 55 5.07 -18.29 0.03
CA GLU A 55 3.87 -18.07 0.82
C GLU A 55 4.18 -18.01 2.32
N LYS A 56 5.10 -18.84 2.78
CA LYS A 56 5.53 -18.87 4.18
C LYS A 56 6.09 -17.53 4.62
N ASP A 57 6.85 -16.86 3.76
CA ASP A 57 7.41 -15.54 4.07
C ASP A 57 6.30 -14.51 4.26
N ILE A 58 5.25 -14.59 3.44
CA ILE A 58 4.11 -13.68 3.54
C ILE A 58 3.35 -13.89 4.84
N LEU A 59 3.07 -15.15 5.18
CA LEU A 59 2.33 -15.47 6.40
C LEU A 59 3.05 -14.97 7.65
N SER A 60 4.38 -15.00 7.65
CA SER A 60 5.17 -14.53 8.78
C SER A 60 5.09 -13.02 9.02
N LEU A 61 4.68 -12.23 8.02
CA LEU A 61 4.59 -10.78 8.13
C LEU A 61 3.30 -10.32 8.80
N ASN A 62 2.27 -11.15 8.87
CA ASN A 62 0.97 -10.77 9.43
C ASN A 62 0.41 -9.46 8.85
N ILE A 63 0.52 -9.30 7.52
CA ILE A 63 0.20 -8.04 6.83
C ILE A 63 -1.22 -7.56 7.13
N PHE A 64 -2.18 -8.47 7.16
CA PHE A 64 -3.60 -8.13 7.30
C PHE A 64 -4.14 -8.32 8.70
N GLU A 65 -3.28 -8.54 9.69
CA GLU A 65 -3.69 -8.63 11.08
C GLU A 65 -4.05 -7.24 11.61
N ASP A 66 -5.14 -7.16 12.38
CA ASP A 66 -5.62 -5.91 12.99
C ASP A 66 -5.78 -4.76 11.98
N ILE A 67 -6.35 -5.07 10.82
CA ILE A 67 -6.47 -4.11 9.71
C ILE A 67 -7.52 -3.02 9.96
N SER A 68 -8.34 -3.11 11.00
CA SER A 68 -9.48 -2.20 11.21
C SER A 68 -9.09 -0.74 11.33
N ASP A 69 -7.88 -0.44 11.75
CA ASP A 69 -7.35 0.92 11.93
C ASP A 69 -6.16 1.21 11.02
N LYS A 70 -6.05 0.48 9.91
CA LYS A 70 -4.89 0.58 9.02
C LYS A 70 -5.30 0.71 7.57
N ILE A 71 -4.47 1.42 6.83
CA ILE A 71 -4.44 1.36 5.37
C ILE A 71 -3.15 0.62 4.99
N VAL A 72 -3.29 -0.43 4.21
CA VAL A 72 -2.14 -1.25 3.79
C VAL A 72 -1.88 -1.01 2.31
N LEU A 73 -0.70 -0.51 2.00
CA LEU A 73 -0.22 -0.31 0.63
C LEU A 73 0.81 -1.38 0.32
N ILE A 74 0.60 -2.11 -0.77
CA ILE A 74 1.47 -3.24 -1.10
C ILE A 74 1.97 -3.11 -2.53
N GLU A 75 3.29 -2.96 -2.68
CA GLU A 75 3.96 -3.07 -3.97
C GLU A 75 4.33 -4.53 -4.20
N TRP A 76 4.23 -4.97 -5.45
CA TRP A 76 4.46 -6.36 -5.86
C TRP A 76 3.51 -7.32 -5.16
N PRO A 77 2.18 -7.10 -5.28
CA PRO A 77 1.19 -7.91 -4.56
C PRO A 77 0.96 -9.30 -5.16
N GLU A 78 1.55 -9.62 -6.30
CA GLU A 78 1.31 -10.86 -7.03
C GLU A 78 1.57 -12.09 -6.17
N ILE A 79 2.57 -12.02 -5.29
CA ILE A 79 2.93 -13.13 -4.41
C ILE A 79 1.85 -13.44 -3.36
N LEU A 80 0.91 -12.52 -3.13
CA LEU A 80 -0.17 -12.75 -2.17
C LEU A 80 -1.13 -13.85 -2.63
N GLY A 81 -1.36 -13.98 -3.93
CA GLY A 81 -2.28 -14.98 -4.46
C GLY A 81 -3.64 -14.94 -3.76
N GLU A 82 -4.04 -16.06 -3.17
CA GLU A 82 -5.31 -16.19 -2.48
C GLU A 82 -5.38 -15.46 -1.14
N HIS A 83 -4.25 -15.04 -0.60
CA HIS A 83 -4.20 -14.32 0.67
C HIS A 83 -4.63 -12.86 0.56
N LYS A 84 -4.84 -12.36 -0.66
CA LYS A 84 -5.28 -10.98 -0.85
C LYS A 84 -6.73 -10.81 -0.36
N PRO A 85 -6.99 -9.85 0.54
CA PRO A 85 -8.35 -9.64 1.04
C PRO A 85 -9.30 -9.17 -0.06
N ARG A 86 -10.60 -9.39 0.15
CA ARG A 86 -11.63 -8.93 -0.80
C ARG A 86 -11.71 -7.42 -0.90
N ASN A 87 -11.47 -6.73 0.21
CA ASN A 87 -11.57 -5.26 0.28
C ASN A 87 -10.25 -4.63 -0.15
N THR A 88 -9.89 -4.82 -1.41
CA THR A 88 -8.68 -4.25 -1.98
C THR A 88 -9.00 -3.50 -3.25
N ILE A 89 -8.19 -2.48 -3.51
CA ILE A 89 -8.16 -1.77 -4.79
C ILE A 89 -6.83 -2.09 -5.44
N ASP A 90 -6.89 -2.67 -6.63
CA ASP A 90 -5.69 -2.96 -7.41
C ASP A 90 -5.46 -1.83 -8.40
N ILE A 91 -4.25 -1.29 -8.40
CA ILE A 91 -3.84 -0.22 -9.31
C ILE A 91 -2.71 -0.76 -10.16
N ASN A 92 -2.88 -0.68 -11.48
CA ASN A 92 -1.88 -1.11 -12.43
C ASN A 92 -1.22 0.10 -13.06
N PHE A 93 0.11 0.15 -12.99
CA PHE A 93 0.91 1.17 -13.67
C PHE A 93 1.58 0.57 -14.88
N GLU A 94 1.26 1.08 -16.08
CA GLU A 94 1.85 0.63 -17.33
C GLU A 94 2.89 1.62 -17.78
N TYR A 95 4.01 1.12 -18.30
CA TYR A 95 5.13 1.92 -18.74
C TYR A 95 5.32 1.78 -20.25
N GLY A 96 4.82 2.77 -21.01
CA GLY A 96 5.05 2.89 -22.44
C GLY A 96 4.70 1.64 -23.26
N GLU A 97 5.46 1.43 -24.32
CA GLU A 97 5.21 0.33 -25.27
C GLU A 97 5.78 -1.02 -24.82
N ASN A 98 6.49 -1.06 -23.71
CA ASN A 98 7.20 -2.26 -23.29
C ASN A 98 6.33 -3.28 -22.55
N PHE A 99 5.04 -3.02 -22.38
CA PHE A 99 4.09 -3.90 -21.72
C PHE A 99 4.49 -4.31 -20.29
N ASN A 100 5.45 -3.61 -19.68
CA ASN A 100 5.83 -3.82 -18.30
C ASN A 100 4.80 -3.19 -17.38
N SER A 101 4.15 -4.02 -16.58
CA SER A 101 3.16 -3.55 -15.62
C SER A 101 3.74 -3.62 -14.22
N ARG A 102 3.35 -2.65 -13.39
CA ARG A 102 3.65 -2.67 -11.96
C ARG A 102 2.34 -2.54 -11.20
N TYR A 103 2.17 -3.38 -10.22
CA TYR A 103 0.92 -3.45 -9.47
C TYR A 103 1.11 -2.90 -8.06
N LEU A 104 0.12 -2.17 -7.61
CA LEU A 104 -0.02 -1.69 -6.26
C LEU A 104 -1.39 -2.09 -5.74
N THR A 105 -1.44 -2.63 -4.54
CA THR A 105 -2.70 -3.00 -3.90
C THR A 105 -2.90 -2.12 -2.67
N ILE A 106 -4.10 -1.57 -2.53
CA ILE A 106 -4.52 -0.82 -1.37
C ILE A 106 -5.58 -1.62 -0.65
N SER A 107 -5.33 -1.98 0.61
CA SER A 107 -6.29 -2.67 1.46
C SER A 107 -6.62 -1.82 2.66
N ALA A 108 -7.90 -1.72 2.98
CA ALA A 108 -8.36 -0.98 4.14
C ALA A 108 -9.62 -1.63 4.70
N TYR A 109 -9.93 -1.27 5.96
CA TYR A 109 -11.17 -1.72 6.55
C TYR A 109 -12.35 -1.13 5.79
N GLU A 110 -13.31 -1.99 5.44
CA GLU A 110 -14.43 -1.67 4.56
C GLU A 110 -15.24 -0.45 5.02
N LYS A 111 -15.37 -0.26 6.33
CA LYS A 111 -16.16 0.83 6.91
C LYS A 111 -15.44 2.16 6.99
N LEU A 112 -14.17 2.24 6.63
CA LEU A 112 -13.45 3.50 6.58
C LEU A 112 -13.91 4.28 5.36
N LYS A 113 -14.39 5.51 5.59
CA LYS A 113 -14.87 6.38 4.50
C LYS A 113 -13.78 6.69 3.47
N ILE A 114 -12.54 6.75 3.91
CA ILE A 114 -11.39 7.01 3.04
C ILE A 114 -11.25 5.94 1.94
N PHE A 115 -11.69 4.71 2.22
CA PHE A 115 -11.63 3.63 1.23
C PHE A 115 -12.54 3.93 0.03
N ASP A 116 -13.70 4.52 0.26
CA ASP A 116 -14.60 4.92 -0.81
C ASP A 116 -14.02 6.06 -1.65
N GLU A 117 -13.28 6.97 -1.02
CA GLU A 117 -12.58 8.05 -1.72
C GLU A 117 -11.52 7.50 -2.66
N PHE A 118 -10.79 6.45 -2.25
CA PHE A 118 -9.82 5.80 -3.12
C PHE A 118 -10.46 5.15 -4.34
N LYS A 119 -11.65 4.59 -4.20
CA LYS A 119 -12.36 3.97 -5.31
C LYS A 119 -12.78 4.98 -6.38
N SER A 120 -12.92 6.24 -6.02
CA SER A 120 -13.36 7.30 -6.93
C SER A 120 -12.21 8.01 -7.65
N LEU A 121 -10.97 7.67 -7.33
CA LEU A 121 -9.80 8.29 -7.95
C LEU A 121 -9.60 7.88 -9.43
#